data_226738de9490d74600faf618358328af
#
_entry.id   226738de9490d74600faf618358328af
#
_cell.length_a   1.000
_cell.length_b   1.000
_cell.length_c   1.000
_cell.angle_alpha   90.00
_cell.angle_beta   90.00
_cell.angle_gamma   90.00
#
_symmetry.space_group_name_H-M   'P 1'
#
loop_
_entity.id
_entity.type
_entity.pdbx_description
1 polymer ?
#
loop_
_entity_poly.entity_id
_entity_poly.type
_entity_poly.pdbx_seq_one_letter_code
_entity_poly.pdbx_strand_id
1 'polypeptide(L)'
;MKKRMVSTSVSILTFLTFLLCAASVTAHYLTIKGFQNEVYSDHFYFTSNFLKPTEENAEYRIIGNTVTFSIHNYMDSLRITESEITYQLTADAGTLSDNGGNLAKDVAASDTIQLTYDFAEGEMEKTITVTANSTEQYAQTLQAKFILQKEVLQYEIKDVKGRYYAELYIYMKNPKKTMTLNWDNTVIMIDETNDYVFGKLNSEKNSVTIDDIAEQTTVRIVFFKKDITQNYTHTLSPSDGTITLPITS
;
A
#
# COMPACT_ATOMS: atom_id res chain seq x y z
N MET A 1 -3.14 -81.62 47.21
CA MET A 1 -2.06 -80.59 46.89
C MET A 1 -2.23 -79.91 45.55
N LYS A 2 -2.81 -80.52 44.48
CA LYS A 2 -2.95 -79.94 43.12
C LYS A 2 -3.83 -78.63 43.04
N LYS A 3 -4.90 -78.52 43.81
CA LYS A 3 -5.78 -77.28 43.75
C LYS A 3 -5.18 -76.04 44.27
N ARG A 4 -4.21 -76.03 45.24
CA ARG A 4 -3.53 -74.84 45.77
C ARG A 4 -2.51 -74.34 44.79
N MET A 5 -1.79 -75.19 44.07
CA MET A 5 -0.77 -74.77 43.11
C MET A 5 -1.39 -74.04 41.87
N VAL A 6 -2.57 -74.45 41.39
CA VAL A 6 -3.24 -73.77 40.29
C VAL A 6 -3.72 -72.42 40.70
N SER A 7 -4.20 -72.21 41.91
CA SER A 7 -4.67 -70.93 42.42
C SER A 7 -3.53 -69.88 42.53
N THR A 8 -2.36 -70.32 43.00
CA THR A 8 -1.16 -69.45 43.09
C THR A 8 -0.62 -69.08 41.71
N SER A 9 -0.58 -70.01 40.77
CA SER A 9 -0.12 -69.73 39.41
C SER A 9 -1.04 -68.73 38.68
N VAL A 10 -2.37 -68.82 38.85
CA VAL A 10 -3.33 -67.91 38.28
C VAL A 10 -3.21 -66.50 38.90
N SER A 11 -3.02 -66.42 40.23
CA SER A 11 -2.79 -65.11 40.91
C SER A 11 -1.50 -64.42 40.47
N ILE A 12 -0.43 -65.19 40.26
CA ILE A 12 0.83 -64.61 39.75
C ILE A 12 0.66 -64.12 38.31
N LEU A 13 -0.05 -64.86 37.47
CA LEU A 13 -0.29 -64.47 36.07
C LEU A 13 -1.15 -63.21 35.98
N THR A 14 -2.21 -63.11 36.78
CA THR A 14 -3.05 -61.91 36.83
C THR A 14 -2.29 -60.68 37.36
N PHE A 15 -1.44 -60.85 38.34
CA PHE A 15 -0.61 -59.78 38.84
C PHE A 15 0.43 -59.30 37.81
N LEU A 16 1.03 -60.22 37.06
CA LEU A 16 1.99 -59.91 36.00
C LEU A 16 1.32 -59.17 34.82
N THR A 17 0.12 -59.58 34.43
CA THR A 17 -0.66 -58.88 33.38
C THR A 17 -1.06 -57.49 33.83
N PHE A 18 -1.46 -57.30 35.08
CA PHE A 18 -1.76 -55.98 35.64
C PHE A 18 -0.54 -55.05 35.64
N LEU A 19 0.63 -55.58 36.01
CA LEU A 19 1.87 -54.82 36.01
C LEU A 19 2.31 -54.42 34.59
N LEU A 20 2.16 -55.31 33.60
CA LEU A 20 2.40 -55.02 32.19
C LEU A 20 1.45 -53.96 31.62
N CYS A 21 0.18 -54.03 31.97
CA CYS A 21 -0.80 -52.99 31.59
C CYS A 21 -0.48 -51.62 32.23
N ALA A 22 -0.14 -51.60 33.50
CA ALA A 22 0.25 -50.38 34.20
C ALA A 22 1.51 -49.73 33.60
N ALA A 23 2.53 -50.58 33.26
CA ALA A 23 3.74 -50.12 32.60
C ALA A 23 3.49 -49.55 31.19
N SER A 24 2.58 -50.18 30.41
CA SER A 24 2.25 -49.70 29.08
C SER A 24 1.45 -48.37 29.12
N VAL A 25 0.54 -48.20 30.09
CA VAL A 25 -0.20 -46.95 30.27
C VAL A 25 0.72 -45.81 30.71
N THR A 26 1.66 -46.08 31.64
CA THR A 26 2.65 -45.06 32.06
C THR A 26 3.59 -44.70 30.92
N ALA A 27 4.07 -45.66 30.15
CA ALA A 27 4.97 -45.38 29.02
C ALA A 27 4.22 -44.56 27.94
N HIS A 28 2.94 -44.90 27.65
CA HIS A 28 2.12 -44.14 26.70
C HIS A 28 1.85 -42.72 27.20
N TYR A 29 1.53 -42.58 28.50
CA TYR A 29 1.31 -41.26 29.11
C TYR A 29 2.57 -40.39 29.10
N LEU A 30 3.73 -40.96 29.39
CA LEU A 30 5.02 -40.26 29.32
C LEU A 30 5.37 -39.86 27.90
N THR A 31 5.07 -40.72 26.90
CA THR A 31 5.27 -40.41 25.47
C THR A 31 4.36 -39.26 25.04
N ILE A 32 3.07 -39.31 25.40
CA ILE A 32 2.14 -38.19 25.10
C ILE A 32 2.57 -36.89 25.76
N LYS A 33 3.04 -36.94 27.02
CA LYS A 33 3.53 -35.73 27.72
C LYS A 33 4.81 -35.20 27.12
N GLY A 34 5.74 -36.07 26.65
CA GLY A 34 6.92 -35.67 25.92
C GLY A 34 6.57 -34.94 24.61
N PHE A 35 5.60 -35.48 23.86
CA PHE A 35 5.12 -34.81 22.64
C PHE A 35 4.37 -33.49 22.91
N GLN A 36 3.68 -33.37 24.03
CA GLN A 36 3.03 -32.10 24.37
C GLN A 36 4.01 -30.99 24.83
N ASN A 37 5.19 -31.35 25.29
CA ASN A 37 6.20 -30.36 25.68
C ASN A 37 7.11 -29.89 24.54
N GLU A 38 7.02 -30.49 23.34
CA GLU A 38 7.84 -30.12 22.19
C GLU A 38 7.08 -29.37 21.09
N VAL A 39 5.80 -29.01 21.29
CA VAL A 39 5.04 -28.19 20.35
C VAL A 39 4.64 -26.89 21.02
N TYR A 40 5.56 -26.19 21.63
CA TYR A 40 5.48 -24.73 21.59
C TYR A 40 6.06 -24.32 20.23
N SER A 41 5.23 -24.22 19.25
CA SER A 41 5.47 -23.36 18.11
C SER A 41 5.74 -21.99 18.72
N ASP A 42 6.97 -21.52 18.72
CA ASP A 42 7.28 -20.14 19.03
C ASP A 42 6.29 -19.31 18.23
N HIS A 43 5.57 -18.44 18.91
CA HIS A 43 4.60 -17.58 18.26
C HIS A 43 5.38 -16.62 17.37
N PHE A 44 5.47 -16.95 16.08
CA PHE A 44 6.19 -16.18 15.10
C PHE A 44 5.20 -15.36 14.26
N TYR A 45 5.29 -14.06 14.38
CA TYR A 45 4.44 -13.12 13.65
C TYR A 45 5.33 -12.18 12.85
N PHE A 46 5.47 -12.44 11.59
CA PHE A 46 6.09 -11.53 10.63
C PHE A 46 4.99 -11.03 9.72
N THR A 47 4.55 -9.78 9.91
CA THR A 47 3.34 -9.24 9.29
C THR A 47 3.58 -7.86 8.69
N SER A 48 2.65 -7.40 7.89
CA SER A 48 2.68 -6.06 7.29
C SER A 48 1.25 -5.55 7.06
N ASN A 49 1.10 -4.24 7.01
CA ASN A 49 -0.17 -3.63 6.62
C ASN A 49 -0.52 -3.89 5.14
N PHE A 50 0.48 -3.95 4.24
CA PHE A 50 0.28 -4.17 2.80
C PHE A 50 0.84 -5.51 2.31
N LEU A 51 2.04 -5.90 2.75
CA LEU A 51 2.62 -7.16 2.28
C LEU A 51 1.89 -8.34 2.92
N LYS A 52 1.61 -9.38 2.13
CA LYS A 52 0.89 -10.59 2.55
C LYS A 52 1.69 -11.83 2.19
N PRO A 53 1.38 -13.00 2.80
CA PRO A 53 1.91 -14.26 2.31
C PRO A 53 1.72 -14.40 0.79
N THR A 54 2.69 -14.97 0.10
CA THR A 54 2.72 -15.02 -1.37
C THR A 54 1.48 -15.63 -2.01
N GLU A 55 0.81 -16.52 -1.28
CA GLU A 55 -0.43 -17.20 -1.73
C GLU A 55 -1.62 -16.23 -1.85
N GLU A 56 -1.60 -15.12 -1.12
CA GLU A 56 -2.69 -14.14 -1.12
C GLU A 56 -2.66 -13.21 -2.34
N ASN A 57 -1.54 -13.16 -3.09
CA ASN A 57 -1.37 -12.33 -4.29
C ASN A 57 -1.83 -10.88 -4.10
N ALA A 58 -1.40 -10.24 -3.01
CA ALA A 58 -1.81 -8.88 -2.66
C ALA A 58 -1.43 -7.88 -3.75
N GLU A 59 -2.41 -7.09 -4.22
CA GLU A 59 -2.22 -6.08 -5.25
C GLU A 59 -2.92 -4.77 -4.84
N TYR A 60 -2.22 -3.64 -4.96
CA TYR A 60 -2.72 -2.32 -4.57
C TYR A 60 -2.46 -1.29 -5.68
N ARG A 61 -3.48 -0.51 -6.00
CA ARG A 61 -3.36 0.63 -6.91
C ARG A 61 -3.13 1.90 -6.10
N ILE A 62 -2.03 2.58 -6.38
CA ILE A 62 -1.59 3.77 -5.66
C ILE A 62 -1.47 4.91 -6.67
N ILE A 63 -2.13 6.01 -6.41
CA ILE A 63 -1.97 7.24 -7.18
C ILE A 63 -0.78 8.00 -6.60
N GLY A 64 0.16 8.34 -7.47
CA GLY A 64 1.43 8.95 -7.09
C GLY A 64 2.62 8.03 -7.32
N ASN A 65 3.77 8.51 -6.92
CA ASN A 65 5.05 7.85 -7.11
C ASN A 65 5.63 7.24 -5.83
N THR A 66 4.89 7.29 -4.73
CA THR A 66 5.37 6.88 -3.41
C THR A 66 4.30 6.06 -2.69
N VAL A 67 4.73 4.99 -2.03
CA VAL A 67 3.91 4.22 -1.09
C VAL A 67 4.68 3.97 0.19
N THR A 68 3.99 4.11 1.33
CA THR A 68 4.54 3.83 2.65
C THR A 68 3.86 2.60 3.23
N PHE A 69 4.63 1.63 3.68
CA PHE A 69 4.15 0.42 4.33
C PHE A 69 4.99 0.11 5.57
N SER A 70 4.48 -0.79 6.40
CA SER A 70 5.16 -1.15 7.65
C SER A 70 5.33 -2.66 7.76
N ILE A 71 6.44 -3.08 8.35
CA ILE A 71 6.75 -4.46 8.73
C ILE A 71 6.64 -4.57 10.26
N HIS A 72 6.02 -5.63 10.76
CA HIS A 72 5.74 -5.82 12.18
C HIS A 72 6.17 -7.21 12.65
N ASN A 73 6.54 -7.33 13.93
CA ASN A 73 6.75 -8.60 14.63
C ASN A 73 5.52 -9.03 15.45
N TYR A 74 4.37 -8.52 15.15
CA TYR A 74 3.13 -8.79 15.89
C TYR A 74 1.93 -8.92 14.95
N MET A 75 0.92 -9.62 15.42
CA MET A 75 -0.39 -9.68 14.76
C MET A 75 -1.40 -8.72 15.37
N ASP A 76 -1.31 -8.55 16.70
CA ASP A 76 -2.07 -7.59 17.51
C ASP A 76 -1.33 -7.30 18.83
N SER A 77 -1.95 -6.54 19.73
CA SER A 77 -1.33 -6.13 21.01
C SER A 77 -1.00 -7.28 21.98
N LEU A 78 -1.53 -8.48 21.75
CA LEU A 78 -1.35 -9.66 22.60
C LEU A 78 -0.46 -10.73 21.97
N ARG A 79 -0.34 -10.71 20.63
CA ARG A 79 0.37 -11.70 19.84
C ARG A 79 1.63 -11.08 19.26
N ILE A 80 2.71 -11.15 20.01
CA ILE A 80 4.02 -10.59 19.69
C ILE A 80 5.01 -11.75 19.55
N THR A 81 5.94 -11.66 18.62
CA THR A 81 6.99 -12.67 18.42
C THR A 81 7.98 -12.68 19.59
N GLU A 82 8.26 -13.87 20.10
CA GLU A 82 9.18 -14.12 21.22
C GLU A 82 10.65 -14.19 20.79
N SER A 83 10.93 -14.14 19.48
CA SER A 83 12.28 -14.12 18.91
C SER A 83 12.53 -12.80 18.17
N GLU A 84 13.79 -12.39 18.08
CA GLU A 84 14.20 -11.29 17.20
C GLU A 84 14.00 -11.69 15.73
N ILE A 85 13.48 -10.78 14.91
CA ILE A 85 13.28 -11.01 13.49
C ILE A 85 14.22 -10.12 12.69
N THR A 86 15.21 -10.72 12.07
CA THR A 86 15.99 -10.07 11.02
C THR A 86 15.29 -10.28 9.67
N TYR A 87 15.14 -9.23 8.88
CA TYR A 87 14.49 -9.33 7.59
C TYR A 87 15.22 -8.53 6.51
N GLN A 88 14.99 -8.92 5.26
CA GLN A 88 15.46 -8.24 4.07
C GLN A 88 14.30 -7.85 3.16
N LEU A 89 14.42 -6.69 2.55
CA LEU A 89 13.46 -6.13 1.58
C LEU A 89 14.10 -6.04 0.21
N THR A 90 13.32 -6.39 -0.80
CA THR A 90 13.67 -6.20 -2.21
C THR A 90 12.49 -5.62 -2.98
N ALA A 91 12.79 -4.79 -3.96
CA ALA A 91 11.82 -4.31 -4.94
C ALA A 91 12.39 -4.53 -6.35
N ASP A 92 11.56 -4.94 -7.30
CA ASP A 92 11.98 -5.16 -8.70
C ASP A 92 12.17 -3.86 -9.48
N ALA A 93 11.66 -2.74 -8.95
CA ALA A 93 11.90 -1.39 -9.46
C ALA A 93 11.73 -0.35 -8.33
N GLY A 94 12.19 0.88 -8.56
CA GLY A 94 12.12 1.98 -7.59
C GLY A 94 13.21 1.90 -6.52
N THR A 95 13.06 2.73 -5.49
CA THR A 95 13.99 2.86 -4.37
C THR A 95 13.24 2.67 -3.08
N LEU A 96 13.71 1.74 -2.24
CA LEU A 96 13.25 1.58 -0.86
C LEU A 96 14.04 2.51 0.06
N SER A 97 13.39 3.12 1.05
CA SER A 97 14.07 3.91 2.07
C SER A 97 14.99 3.08 2.96
N ASP A 98 14.70 1.78 3.07
CA ASP A 98 15.50 0.79 3.78
C ASP A 98 15.37 -0.57 3.10
N ASN A 99 16.45 -1.37 3.09
CA ASN A 99 16.50 -2.69 2.45
C ASN A 99 16.39 -3.85 3.45
N GLY A 100 16.05 -3.59 4.71
CA GLY A 100 15.88 -4.57 5.76
C GLY A 100 16.11 -3.99 7.14
N GLY A 101 15.89 -4.80 8.17
CA GLY A 101 16.01 -4.36 9.56
C GLY A 101 15.92 -5.50 10.55
N ASN A 102 15.87 -5.13 11.83
CA ASN A 102 15.68 -6.04 12.95
C ASN A 102 14.52 -5.58 13.80
N LEU A 103 13.56 -6.46 14.02
CA LEU A 103 12.44 -6.25 14.93
C LEU A 103 12.73 -6.94 16.27
N ALA A 104 12.74 -6.17 17.34
CA ALA A 104 13.06 -6.67 18.68
C ALA A 104 12.04 -7.71 19.17
N LYS A 105 12.50 -8.72 19.89
CA LYS A 105 11.63 -9.73 20.52
C LYS A 105 10.86 -9.17 21.72
N ASP A 106 9.80 -9.86 22.10
CA ASP A 106 9.00 -9.62 23.32
C ASP A 106 8.38 -8.22 23.46
N VAL A 107 8.54 -7.39 22.44
CA VAL A 107 7.99 -6.02 22.37
C VAL A 107 7.41 -5.81 20.98
N ALA A 108 6.24 -5.19 20.90
CA ALA A 108 5.67 -4.81 19.61
C ALA A 108 6.60 -3.82 18.89
N ALA A 109 7.23 -4.29 17.83
CA ALA A 109 8.15 -3.52 17.01
C ALA A 109 7.62 -3.36 15.59
N SER A 110 7.88 -2.22 14.98
CA SER A 110 7.44 -1.87 13.63
C SER A 110 8.46 -0.98 12.94
N ASP A 111 8.82 -1.35 11.72
CA ASP A 111 9.61 -0.52 10.83
C ASP A 111 8.72 0.04 9.72
N THR A 112 8.87 1.32 9.43
CA THR A 112 8.13 2.01 8.37
C THR A 112 9.04 2.24 7.18
N ILE A 113 8.64 1.71 6.03
CA ILE A 113 9.40 1.70 4.79
C ILE A 113 8.66 2.53 3.74
N GLN A 114 9.40 3.32 2.99
CA GLN A 114 8.90 4.07 1.85
C GLN A 114 9.48 3.49 0.56
N LEU A 115 8.63 3.15 -0.40
CA LEU A 115 8.98 2.87 -1.78
C LEU A 115 8.72 4.11 -2.62
N THR A 116 9.72 4.57 -3.38
CA THR A 116 9.58 5.68 -4.33
C THR A 116 9.98 5.24 -5.73
N TYR A 117 9.23 5.68 -6.74
CA TYR A 117 9.51 5.39 -8.14
C TYR A 117 9.47 6.66 -8.98
N ASP A 118 10.52 6.90 -9.77
CA ASP A 118 10.57 8.02 -10.70
C ASP A 118 10.12 7.55 -12.08
N PHE A 119 8.93 8.00 -12.50
CA PHE A 119 8.37 7.64 -13.80
C PHE A 119 9.22 8.19 -14.95
N ALA A 120 9.56 7.33 -15.90
CA ALA A 120 10.19 7.76 -17.12
C ALA A 120 9.27 8.69 -17.94
N GLU A 121 9.86 9.40 -18.91
CA GLU A 121 9.08 10.23 -19.83
C GLU A 121 8.07 9.37 -20.60
N GLY A 122 6.80 9.78 -20.56
CA GLY A 122 5.70 9.04 -21.20
C GLY A 122 5.17 7.83 -20.42
N GLU A 123 5.83 7.43 -19.34
CA GLU A 123 5.35 6.35 -18.48
C GLU A 123 4.23 6.83 -17.57
N MET A 124 3.09 6.15 -17.56
CA MET A 124 1.89 6.56 -16.84
C MET A 124 1.54 5.61 -15.68
N GLU A 125 2.03 4.39 -15.74
CA GLU A 125 1.77 3.35 -14.75
C GLU A 125 2.99 2.44 -14.63
N LYS A 126 3.29 2.02 -13.40
CA LYS A 126 4.34 1.04 -13.11
C LYS A 126 3.87 0.04 -12.07
N THR A 127 3.99 -1.23 -12.38
CA THR A 127 3.83 -2.30 -11.39
C THR A 127 5.18 -2.60 -10.76
N ILE A 128 5.22 -2.59 -9.43
CA ILE A 128 6.42 -2.88 -8.64
C ILE A 128 6.08 -3.97 -7.63
N THR A 129 6.86 -5.03 -7.64
CA THR A 129 6.75 -6.11 -6.67
C THR A 129 7.73 -5.88 -5.52
N VAL A 130 7.20 -5.76 -4.31
CA VAL A 130 8.00 -5.69 -3.08
C VAL A 130 7.91 -7.01 -2.34
N THR A 131 9.07 -7.53 -1.93
CA THR A 131 9.18 -8.78 -1.18
C THR A 131 9.96 -8.54 0.11
N ALA A 132 9.43 -9.02 1.22
CA ALA A 132 10.07 -9.06 2.53
C ALA A 132 10.32 -10.52 2.92
N ASN A 133 11.56 -10.85 3.27
CA ASN A 133 11.96 -12.18 3.72
C ASN A 133 12.53 -12.10 5.12
N SER A 134 11.98 -12.86 6.06
CA SER A 134 12.65 -13.10 7.34
C SER A 134 13.80 -14.11 7.14
N THR A 135 14.94 -13.87 7.78
CA THR A 135 16.19 -14.61 7.49
C THR A 135 16.59 -15.65 8.54
N GLU A 136 15.84 -15.76 9.65
CA GLU A 136 16.16 -16.67 10.75
C GLU A 136 15.20 -17.85 10.88
N GLN A 137 15.15 -18.53 12.03
CA GLN A 137 14.56 -19.84 12.32
C GLN A 137 13.22 -20.15 11.61
N TYR A 138 12.44 -19.13 11.26
CA TYR A 138 11.18 -19.26 10.55
C TYR A 138 11.21 -18.39 9.30
N ALA A 139 11.72 -18.95 8.20
CA ALA A 139 11.73 -18.26 6.91
C ALA A 139 10.29 -18.02 6.42
N GLN A 140 9.84 -16.79 6.48
CA GLN A 140 8.54 -16.35 5.95
C GLN A 140 8.75 -15.27 4.89
N THR A 141 8.01 -15.36 3.80
CA THR A 141 8.01 -14.39 2.71
C THR A 141 6.68 -13.67 2.67
N LEU A 142 6.74 -12.34 2.72
CA LEU A 142 5.60 -11.46 2.47
C LEU A 142 5.83 -10.72 1.15
N GLN A 143 4.78 -10.55 0.36
CA GLN A 143 4.87 -9.90 -0.93
C GLN A 143 3.64 -9.05 -1.22
N ALA A 144 3.82 -7.98 -1.99
CA ALA A 144 2.73 -7.24 -2.61
C ALA A 144 3.17 -6.66 -3.94
N LYS A 145 2.20 -6.46 -4.84
CA LYS A 145 2.33 -5.70 -6.06
C LYS A 145 1.72 -4.32 -5.87
N PHE A 146 2.51 -3.29 -6.07
CA PHE A 146 2.04 -1.91 -6.08
C PHE A 146 1.97 -1.42 -7.53
N ILE A 147 0.78 -1.09 -7.99
CA ILE A 147 0.54 -0.48 -9.28
C ILE A 147 0.53 1.03 -9.06
N LEU A 148 1.70 1.65 -9.23
CA LEU A 148 1.84 3.09 -9.12
C LEU A 148 1.32 3.75 -10.38
N GLN A 149 0.47 4.75 -10.24
CA GLN A 149 -0.09 5.51 -11.36
C GLN A 149 0.36 6.96 -11.24
N LYS A 150 1.01 7.45 -12.30
CA LYS A 150 1.45 8.85 -12.35
C LYS A 150 0.24 9.77 -12.22
N GLU A 151 0.34 10.76 -11.35
CA GLU A 151 -0.65 11.83 -11.29
C GLU A 151 -0.68 12.56 -12.63
N VAL A 152 -1.84 12.62 -13.26
CA VAL A 152 -2.02 13.28 -14.56
C VAL A 152 -3.13 14.29 -14.46
N LEU A 153 -2.76 15.53 -14.70
CA LEU A 153 -3.69 16.59 -14.97
C LEU A 153 -3.87 16.66 -16.49
N GLN A 154 -5.08 16.41 -16.97
CA GLN A 154 -5.45 16.64 -18.38
C GLN A 154 -6.36 17.85 -18.46
N TYR A 155 -6.12 18.71 -19.43
CA TYR A 155 -7.05 19.78 -19.72
C TYR A 155 -7.26 19.95 -21.23
N GLU A 156 -8.40 20.45 -21.56
CA GLU A 156 -8.83 20.76 -22.93
C GLU A 156 -9.41 22.16 -22.96
N ILE A 157 -8.99 22.97 -23.92
CA ILE A 157 -9.60 24.24 -24.22
C ILE A 157 -10.54 24.04 -25.42
N LYS A 158 -11.82 24.28 -25.23
CA LYS A 158 -12.82 24.32 -26.29
C LYS A 158 -13.09 25.76 -26.71
N ASP A 159 -12.64 26.12 -27.88
CA ASP A 159 -12.83 27.43 -28.45
C ASP A 159 -13.40 27.37 -29.86
N VAL A 160 -14.13 28.37 -30.25
CA VAL A 160 -14.62 28.56 -31.59
C VAL A 160 -14.26 29.98 -32.05
N LYS A 161 -13.58 30.08 -33.18
CA LYS A 161 -13.26 31.37 -33.79
C LYS A 161 -14.51 32.20 -33.98
N GLY A 162 -14.47 33.49 -33.61
CA GLY A 162 -15.59 34.39 -33.65
C GLY A 162 -16.49 34.40 -32.40
N ARG A 163 -16.30 33.52 -31.45
CA ARG A 163 -16.95 33.59 -30.13
C ARG A 163 -16.17 34.47 -29.18
N TYR A 164 -16.87 35.15 -28.28
CA TYR A 164 -16.28 36.01 -27.24
C TYR A 164 -15.72 35.24 -26.06
N TYR A 165 -16.01 33.95 -25.94
CA TYR A 165 -15.55 33.11 -24.84
C TYR A 165 -14.98 31.79 -25.33
N ALA A 166 -14.15 31.19 -24.50
CA ALA A 166 -13.71 29.80 -24.59
C ALA A 166 -13.89 29.11 -23.24
N GLU A 167 -13.87 27.82 -23.25
CA GLU A 167 -14.08 26.97 -22.07
C GLU A 167 -12.87 26.11 -21.82
N LEU A 168 -12.32 26.18 -20.60
CA LEU A 168 -11.29 25.30 -20.11
C LEU A 168 -11.96 24.16 -19.34
N TYR A 169 -11.73 22.96 -19.77
CA TYR A 169 -12.12 21.74 -19.09
C TYR A 169 -10.87 21.10 -18.51
N ILE A 170 -10.88 20.85 -17.20
CA ILE A 170 -9.80 20.19 -16.48
C ILE A 170 -10.32 18.84 -16.03
N TYR A 171 -9.70 17.77 -16.51
CA TYR A 171 -10.06 16.40 -16.20
C TYR A 171 -9.07 15.85 -15.17
N MET A 172 -9.57 15.61 -13.98
CA MET A 172 -8.81 15.01 -12.89
C MET A 172 -9.05 13.51 -12.87
N LYS A 173 -8.21 12.77 -13.53
CA LYS A 173 -8.26 11.29 -13.49
C LYS A 173 -7.62 10.77 -12.20
N ASN A 174 -6.54 11.40 -11.80
CA ASN A 174 -5.81 11.14 -10.56
C ASN A 174 -5.62 12.50 -9.90
N PRO A 175 -6.27 12.79 -8.76
CA PRO A 175 -6.28 14.15 -8.23
C PRO A 175 -4.89 14.57 -7.79
N LYS A 176 -4.36 15.58 -8.45
CA LYS A 176 -3.42 16.46 -7.79
C LYS A 176 -4.27 17.34 -6.87
N LYS A 177 -4.00 17.32 -5.57
CA LYS A 177 -4.78 18.07 -4.58
C LYS A 177 -4.83 19.57 -4.84
N THR A 178 -3.88 20.10 -5.60
CA THR A 178 -3.70 21.52 -5.87
C THR A 178 -3.24 21.73 -7.30
N MET A 179 -3.88 22.62 -8.05
CA MET A 179 -3.43 23.07 -9.36
C MET A 179 -3.36 24.60 -9.41
N THR A 180 -2.43 25.12 -10.21
CA THR A 180 -2.33 26.56 -10.47
C THR A 180 -2.72 26.87 -11.91
N LEU A 181 -3.63 27.80 -12.08
CA LEU A 181 -4.03 28.32 -13.37
C LEU A 181 -3.52 29.76 -13.49
N ASN A 182 -2.67 30.01 -14.48
CA ASN A 182 -2.15 31.31 -14.81
C ASN A 182 -2.71 31.79 -16.16
N TRP A 183 -2.87 33.09 -16.37
CA TRP A 183 -3.29 33.64 -17.66
C TRP A 183 -2.74 35.04 -17.90
N ASP A 184 -2.68 35.40 -19.17
CA ASP A 184 -2.32 36.74 -19.60
C ASP A 184 -3.55 37.64 -19.65
N ASN A 185 -3.68 38.54 -18.69
CA ASN A 185 -4.77 39.53 -18.63
C ASN A 185 -4.84 40.47 -19.84
N THR A 186 -3.80 40.56 -20.66
CA THR A 186 -3.83 41.36 -21.87
C THR A 186 -4.58 40.68 -23.02
N VAL A 187 -4.73 39.36 -22.94
CA VAL A 187 -5.28 38.50 -24.00
C VAL A 187 -6.65 37.92 -23.63
N ILE A 188 -6.81 37.46 -22.39
CA ILE A 188 -8.04 36.85 -21.90
C ILE A 188 -8.42 37.42 -20.52
N MET A 189 -9.68 37.27 -20.15
CA MET A 189 -10.20 37.54 -18.81
C MET A 189 -10.93 36.31 -18.32
N ILE A 190 -10.65 35.90 -17.09
CA ILE A 190 -11.33 34.75 -16.48
C ILE A 190 -12.71 35.16 -15.96
N ASP A 191 -13.68 34.23 -15.97
CA ASP A 191 -14.95 34.41 -15.28
C ASP A 191 -14.74 34.34 -13.76
N GLU A 192 -14.69 35.51 -13.12
CA GLU A 192 -14.44 35.65 -11.67
C GLU A 192 -15.62 35.12 -10.83
N THR A 193 -16.76 34.82 -11.44
CA THR A 193 -17.96 34.29 -10.73
C THR A 193 -17.95 32.77 -10.63
N ASN A 194 -17.01 32.11 -11.29
CA ASN A 194 -16.86 30.66 -11.23
C ASN A 194 -16.48 30.19 -9.81
N ASP A 195 -17.13 29.16 -9.29
CA ASP A 195 -16.95 28.66 -7.91
C ASP A 195 -15.52 28.28 -7.59
N TYR A 196 -14.72 27.86 -8.57
CA TYR A 196 -13.31 27.50 -8.39
C TYR A 196 -12.38 28.72 -8.39
N VAL A 197 -12.85 29.86 -8.86
CA VAL A 197 -12.07 31.10 -9.03
C VAL A 197 -12.47 32.17 -8.02
N PHE A 198 -13.74 32.21 -7.65
CA PHE A 198 -14.31 33.24 -6.79
C PHE A 198 -13.56 33.36 -5.46
N GLY A 199 -13.06 34.57 -5.18
CA GLY A 199 -12.35 34.87 -3.93
C GLY A 199 -10.94 34.30 -3.81
N LYS A 200 -10.42 33.62 -4.85
CA LYS A 200 -9.09 32.95 -4.82
C LYS A 200 -8.05 33.60 -5.76
N LEU A 201 -8.41 34.67 -6.43
CA LEU A 201 -7.50 35.36 -7.36
C LEU A 201 -6.32 36.00 -6.61
N ASN A 202 -5.14 35.96 -7.23
CA ASN A 202 -4.01 36.75 -6.75
C ASN A 202 -4.28 38.28 -6.91
N SER A 203 -3.40 39.15 -6.35
CA SER A 203 -3.56 40.60 -6.41
C SER A 203 -3.57 41.18 -7.83
N GLU A 204 -2.89 40.50 -8.77
CA GLU A 204 -2.79 40.92 -10.17
C GLU A 204 -3.95 40.36 -11.02
N LYS A 205 -4.79 39.51 -10.44
CA LYS A 205 -5.92 38.82 -11.11
C LYS A 205 -5.51 38.06 -12.37
N ASN A 206 -4.33 37.45 -12.34
CA ASN A 206 -3.77 36.68 -13.44
C ASN A 206 -3.40 35.24 -13.04
N SER A 207 -3.72 34.84 -11.82
CA SER A 207 -3.49 33.50 -11.30
C SER A 207 -4.50 33.09 -10.26
N VAL A 208 -4.84 31.83 -10.23
CA VAL A 208 -5.64 31.20 -9.20
C VAL A 208 -5.06 29.84 -8.83
N THR A 209 -5.03 29.54 -7.54
CA THR A 209 -4.76 28.19 -7.04
C THR A 209 -6.07 27.51 -6.68
N ILE A 210 -6.30 26.34 -7.24
CA ILE A 210 -7.50 25.54 -7.02
C ILE A 210 -7.07 24.34 -6.18
N ASP A 211 -7.56 24.31 -4.93
CA ASP A 211 -7.30 23.26 -3.96
C ASP A 211 -8.48 22.30 -3.85
N ASP A 212 -8.23 21.10 -3.29
CA ASP A 212 -9.25 20.12 -2.89
C ASP A 212 -10.23 19.69 -3.99
N ILE A 213 -9.74 19.55 -5.22
CA ILE A 213 -10.57 19.02 -6.29
C ILE A 213 -10.78 17.53 -6.04
N ALA A 214 -12.04 17.11 -5.94
CA ALA A 214 -12.41 15.72 -5.73
C ALA A 214 -11.97 14.82 -6.89
N GLU A 215 -11.70 13.55 -6.60
CA GLU A 215 -11.37 12.53 -7.62
C GLU A 215 -12.45 12.44 -8.70
N GLN A 216 -12.03 12.21 -9.94
CA GLN A 216 -12.89 12.02 -11.11
C GLN A 216 -13.80 13.22 -11.41
N THR A 217 -13.43 14.41 -10.96
CA THR A 217 -14.20 15.63 -11.20
C THR A 217 -13.70 16.32 -12.47
N THR A 218 -14.65 16.86 -13.25
CA THR A 218 -14.35 17.79 -14.35
C THR A 218 -14.59 19.20 -13.86
N VAL A 219 -13.55 20.00 -13.82
CA VAL A 219 -13.66 21.44 -13.56
C VAL A 219 -13.84 22.17 -14.88
N ARG A 220 -14.88 23.01 -14.98
CA ARG A 220 -15.11 23.87 -16.13
C ARG A 220 -14.92 25.33 -15.73
N ILE A 221 -14.05 26.03 -16.45
CA ILE A 221 -13.80 27.46 -16.26
C ILE A 221 -14.00 28.17 -17.59
N VAL A 222 -14.76 29.26 -17.57
CA VAL A 222 -14.98 30.12 -18.74
C VAL A 222 -13.99 31.25 -18.70
N PHE A 223 -13.44 31.60 -19.85
CA PHE A 223 -12.69 32.83 -20.03
C PHE A 223 -13.13 33.60 -21.26
N PHE A 224 -13.06 34.92 -21.16
CA PHE A 224 -13.49 35.85 -22.22
C PHE A 224 -12.27 36.28 -23.03
N LYS A 225 -12.38 36.22 -24.35
CA LYS A 225 -11.32 36.60 -25.30
C LYS A 225 -11.40 38.09 -25.61
N LYS A 226 -10.26 38.76 -25.58
CA LYS A 226 -10.16 40.16 -26.08
C LYS A 226 -10.08 40.21 -27.59
N ASP A 227 -9.54 39.17 -28.23
CA ASP A 227 -9.53 39.03 -29.68
C ASP A 227 -10.34 37.78 -30.10
N ILE A 228 -11.51 37.99 -30.67
CA ILE A 228 -12.40 36.91 -31.12
C ILE A 228 -11.90 36.20 -32.38
N THR A 229 -10.93 36.75 -33.09
CA THR A 229 -10.34 36.13 -34.27
C THR A 229 -9.36 35.01 -33.94
N GLN A 230 -8.88 34.97 -32.68
CA GLN A 230 -7.99 33.91 -32.18
C GLN A 230 -8.76 32.65 -31.88
N ASN A 231 -8.06 31.51 -31.98
CA ASN A 231 -8.57 30.20 -31.59
C ASN A 231 -7.56 29.59 -30.61
N TYR A 232 -7.99 29.32 -29.39
CA TYR A 232 -7.17 28.77 -28.32
C TYR A 232 -7.45 27.28 -28.08
N THR A 233 -8.08 26.59 -29.02
CA THR A 233 -8.35 25.16 -28.89
C THR A 233 -7.03 24.40 -28.70
N HIS A 234 -6.92 23.70 -27.57
CA HIS A 234 -5.72 22.97 -27.22
C HIS A 234 -6.01 21.83 -26.21
N THR A 235 -5.20 20.78 -26.26
CA THR A 235 -5.25 19.69 -25.30
C THR A 235 -3.84 19.39 -24.81
N LEU A 236 -3.63 19.44 -23.50
CA LEU A 236 -2.32 19.16 -22.87
C LEU A 236 -2.45 18.38 -21.58
N SER A 237 -1.34 17.81 -21.17
CA SER A 237 -1.16 17.11 -19.90
C SER A 237 0.10 17.66 -19.22
N PRO A 238 -0.01 18.78 -18.47
CA PRO A 238 1.14 19.36 -17.78
C PRO A 238 1.62 18.45 -16.65
N SER A 239 2.93 18.27 -16.56
CA SER A 239 3.55 17.39 -15.55
C SER A 239 3.63 18.02 -14.16
N ASP A 240 3.60 19.35 -14.06
CA ASP A 240 3.82 20.09 -12.80
C ASP A 240 2.54 20.60 -12.12
N GLY A 241 1.38 20.38 -12.77
CA GLY A 241 0.08 20.87 -12.28
C GLY A 241 -0.14 22.35 -12.47
N THR A 242 0.61 23.00 -13.33
CA THR A 242 0.44 24.39 -13.72
C THR A 242 -0.12 24.49 -15.13
N ILE A 243 -1.21 25.24 -15.31
CA ILE A 243 -1.80 25.55 -16.60
C ILE A 243 -1.56 27.02 -16.86
N THR A 244 -0.98 27.38 -17.99
CA THR A 244 -0.78 28.78 -18.41
C THR A 244 -1.54 29.05 -19.70
N LEU A 245 -2.39 30.09 -19.70
CA LEU A 245 -3.25 30.49 -20.81
C LEU A 245 -2.86 31.90 -21.31
N PRO A 246 -3.00 32.19 -22.60
CA PRO A 246 -3.25 31.24 -23.70
C PRO A 246 -1.99 30.43 -24.00
N ILE A 247 -2.21 29.25 -24.55
CA ILE A 247 -1.09 28.47 -25.05
C ILE A 247 -0.78 28.99 -26.45
N THR A 248 0.39 29.60 -26.59
CA THR A 248 0.92 29.95 -27.90
C THR A 248 1.53 28.69 -28.53
N SER A 249 0.98 28.27 -29.63
CA SER A 249 1.50 27.17 -30.45
C SER A 249 2.86 27.51 -31.07
#